data_9a959ff5aaeafa560ed8e1db88cb398c
#
_entry.id   9a959ff5aaeafa560ed8e1db88cb398c
#
_cell.length_a   1.000
_cell.length_b   1.000
_cell.length_c   1.000
_cell.angle_alpha   90.00
_cell.angle_beta   90.00
_cell.angle_gamma   90.00
#
_symmetry.space_group_name_H-M   'P 1'
#
loop_
_entity.id
_entity.type
_entity.pdbx_description
1 polymer ?
#
loop_
_entity_poly.entity_id
_entity_poly.type
_entity_poly.pdbx_seq_one_letter_code
_entity_poly.pdbx_strand_id
1 'polypeptide(L)'
;QYADFTKIDAQLVRNYGTYGRADVVGLQAGMYTIKIVPVSAEGMEINTQENTTSDLEVLNYSREGFAFINGWPAPGAYNSDGTLKSGAKVFYVTKNTAKTITTTVKTGSKDSNITTCAGIQTIVDAYQKGYDTTPIAFRFIGLITVDDLDHISSSAEGLQVKGKKADSELNITFEGIGDDATLLR
;
A
#
# COMPACT_ATOMS: atom_id res chain seq x y z
N GLN A 1 23.49 -22.16 1.00
CA GLN A 1 22.44 -22.32 2.02
C GLN A 1 21.51 -21.14 1.80
N TYR A 2 20.36 -21.38 1.16
CA TYR A 2 19.38 -20.34 0.96
C TYR A 2 18.82 -19.93 2.33
N ALA A 3 18.76 -18.65 2.60
CA ALA A 3 18.03 -18.12 3.74
C ALA A 3 16.55 -18.54 3.60
N ASP A 4 15.85 -18.67 4.72
CA ASP A 4 14.44 -19.05 4.72
C ASP A 4 13.63 -18.06 3.87
N PHE A 5 12.77 -18.59 2.98
CA PHE A 5 11.88 -17.77 2.18
C PHE A 5 10.86 -17.08 3.08
N THR A 6 10.65 -15.78 2.83
CA THR A 6 9.58 -15.01 3.47
C THR A 6 8.36 -14.98 2.56
N LYS A 7 7.22 -15.45 3.07
CA LYS A 7 5.96 -15.42 2.33
C LYS A 7 5.46 -13.99 2.19
N ILE A 8 5.13 -13.59 0.96
CA ILE A 8 4.47 -12.31 0.69
C ILE A 8 2.97 -12.40 0.98
N ASP A 9 2.31 -11.25 1.17
CA ASP A 9 0.85 -11.21 1.31
C ASP A 9 0.17 -11.69 0.03
N ALA A 10 -0.81 -12.56 0.16
CA ALA A 10 -1.54 -13.14 -0.97
C ALA A 10 -2.26 -12.09 -1.83
N GLN A 11 -2.60 -10.93 -1.26
CA GLN A 11 -3.22 -9.82 -1.98
C GLN A 11 -2.28 -9.15 -3.00
N LEU A 12 -0.96 -9.37 -2.88
CA LEU A 12 0.03 -8.95 -3.87
C LEU A 12 0.06 -9.86 -5.12
N VAL A 13 -0.63 -10.99 -5.08
CA VAL A 13 -0.73 -11.93 -6.21
C VAL A 13 -2.08 -11.79 -6.87
N ARG A 14 -2.07 -11.46 -8.17
CA ARG A 14 -3.27 -11.26 -8.99
C ARG A 14 -3.38 -12.33 -10.05
N ASN A 15 -4.58 -12.88 -10.23
CA ASN A 15 -4.88 -13.86 -11.28
C ASN A 15 -5.76 -13.20 -12.36
N TYR A 16 -5.27 -13.16 -13.58
CA TYR A 16 -5.93 -12.57 -14.74
C TYR A 16 -6.46 -13.64 -15.72
N GLY A 17 -6.57 -14.90 -15.26
CA GLY A 17 -7.07 -16.02 -16.05
C GLY A 17 -6.02 -16.66 -16.96
N THR A 18 -5.38 -15.89 -17.81
CA THR A 18 -4.32 -16.37 -18.72
C THR A 18 -2.91 -16.28 -18.12
N TYR A 19 -2.73 -15.46 -17.12
CA TYR A 19 -1.47 -15.31 -16.38
C TYR A 19 -1.72 -14.88 -14.93
N GLY A 20 -0.72 -15.13 -14.09
CA GLY A 20 -0.64 -14.58 -12.74
C GLY A 20 0.42 -13.48 -12.70
N ARG A 21 0.17 -12.46 -11.86
CA ARG A 21 1.14 -11.40 -11.58
C ARG A 21 1.34 -11.27 -10.06
N ALA A 22 2.57 -11.12 -9.63
CA ALA A 22 2.91 -10.78 -8.25
C ALA A 22 3.69 -9.47 -8.21
N ASP A 23 3.20 -8.49 -7.47
CA ASP A 23 3.89 -7.22 -7.23
C ASP A 23 4.58 -7.27 -5.86
N VAL A 24 5.87 -7.60 -5.85
CA VAL A 24 6.64 -7.67 -4.61
C VAL A 24 7.22 -6.29 -4.31
N VAL A 25 6.54 -5.53 -3.49
CA VAL A 25 6.88 -4.14 -3.17
C VAL A 25 7.62 -4.03 -1.83
N GLY A 26 8.43 -2.99 -1.68
CA GLY A 26 9.16 -2.72 -0.44
C GLY A 26 10.46 -3.51 -0.29
N LEU A 27 11.04 -3.99 -1.38
CA LEU A 27 12.36 -4.61 -1.37
C LEU A 27 13.47 -3.56 -1.43
N GLN A 28 14.52 -3.79 -0.68
CA GLN A 28 15.78 -3.06 -0.83
C GLN A 28 16.51 -3.52 -2.08
N ALA A 29 17.37 -2.68 -2.66
CA ALA A 29 18.22 -3.09 -3.78
C ALA A 29 19.09 -4.30 -3.41
N GLY A 30 19.18 -5.26 -4.31
CA GLY A 30 19.94 -6.49 -4.08
C GLY A 30 19.49 -7.65 -4.97
N MET A 31 20.08 -8.81 -4.73
CA MET A 31 19.75 -10.04 -5.45
C MET A 31 18.72 -10.85 -4.67
N TYR A 32 17.67 -11.27 -5.33
CA TYR A 32 16.56 -12.02 -4.74
C TYR A 32 16.24 -13.27 -5.54
N THR A 33 15.83 -14.31 -4.84
CA THR A 33 15.28 -15.52 -5.43
C THR A 33 13.79 -15.59 -5.07
N ILE A 34 12.93 -15.80 -6.05
CA ILE A 34 11.49 -15.92 -5.83
C ILE A 34 11.10 -17.39 -5.94
N LYS A 35 10.40 -17.87 -4.92
CA LYS A 35 9.79 -19.19 -4.89
C LYS A 35 8.28 -19.07 -5.12
N ILE A 36 7.79 -19.79 -6.11
CA ILE A 36 6.37 -19.84 -6.47
C ILE A 36 5.85 -21.22 -6.09
N VAL A 37 4.84 -21.24 -5.22
CA VAL A 37 4.19 -22.47 -4.77
C VAL A 37 2.72 -22.42 -5.19
N PRO A 38 2.26 -23.32 -6.09
CA PRO A 38 0.85 -23.44 -6.41
C PRO A 38 0.04 -23.82 -5.17
N VAL A 39 -1.20 -23.34 -5.10
CA VAL A 39 -2.13 -23.70 -4.03
C VAL A 39 -3.38 -24.37 -4.63
N SER A 40 -3.92 -25.36 -3.91
CA SER A 40 -5.16 -26.01 -4.29
C SER A 40 -6.37 -25.08 -4.11
N ALA A 41 -7.54 -25.50 -4.58
CA ALA A 41 -8.79 -24.78 -4.38
C ALA A 41 -9.13 -24.59 -2.89
N GLU A 42 -8.66 -25.49 -2.03
CA GLU A 42 -8.80 -25.44 -0.57
C GLU A 42 -7.72 -24.61 0.11
N GLY A 43 -6.80 -23.99 -0.66
CA GLY A 43 -5.73 -23.13 -0.15
C GLY A 43 -4.49 -23.87 0.38
N MET A 44 -4.36 -25.17 0.09
CA MET A 44 -3.20 -25.96 0.50
C MET A 44 -2.05 -25.85 -0.51
N GLU A 45 -0.82 -25.66 0.00
CA GLU A 45 0.38 -25.57 -0.83
C GLU A 45 0.72 -26.92 -1.50
N ILE A 46 1.00 -26.89 -2.80
CA ILE A 46 1.38 -28.06 -3.61
C ILE A 46 2.90 -28.00 -3.83
N ASN A 47 3.66 -28.32 -2.80
CA ASN A 47 5.13 -28.21 -2.79
C ASN A 47 5.84 -29.08 -3.83
N THR A 48 5.18 -30.13 -4.35
CA THR A 48 5.73 -30.97 -5.43
C THR A 48 5.76 -30.25 -6.78
N GLN A 49 5.07 -29.12 -6.90
CA GLN A 49 4.99 -28.28 -8.11
C GLN A 49 5.59 -26.89 -7.91
N GLU A 50 6.38 -26.72 -6.82
CA GLU A 50 7.05 -25.45 -6.60
C GLU A 50 8.07 -25.14 -7.69
N ASN A 51 8.23 -23.85 -7.98
CA ASN A 51 9.24 -23.36 -8.90
C ASN A 51 10.01 -22.21 -8.23
N THR A 52 11.30 -22.18 -8.51
CA THR A 52 12.20 -21.15 -7.97
C THR A 52 12.87 -20.45 -9.14
N THR A 53 12.86 -19.13 -9.16
CA THR A 53 13.56 -18.35 -10.18
C THR A 53 15.07 -18.43 -9.97
N SER A 54 15.84 -18.12 -11.02
CA SER A 54 17.22 -17.66 -10.85
C SER A 54 17.21 -16.33 -10.09
N ASP A 55 18.39 -15.90 -9.64
CA ASP A 55 18.54 -14.63 -8.94
C ASP A 55 18.06 -13.45 -9.79
N LEU A 56 17.21 -12.62 -9.21
CA LEU A 56 16.67 -11.42 -9.81
C LEU A 56 17.26 -10.20 -9.14
N GLU A 57 17.77 -9.27 -9.94
CA GLU A 57 18.30 -8.01 -9.41
C GLU A 57 17.17 -7.01 -9.16
N VAL A 58 17.06 -6.54 -7.93
CA VAL A 58 16.26 -5.38 -7.57
C VAL A 58 17.16 -4.17 -7.58
N LEU A 59 16.91 -3.25 -8.51
CA LEU A 59 17.69 -2.02 -8.69
C LEU A 59 17.43 -1.03 -7.55
N ASN A 60 18.36 -0.08 -7.38
CA ASN A 60 18.16 1.01 -6.46
C ASN A 60 16.88 1.78 -6.80
N TYR A 61 16.12 2.13 -5.77
CA TYR A 61 14.93 2.95 -5.91
C TYR A 61 15.27 4.29 -6.53
N SER A 62 14.63 4.64 -7.66
CA SER A 62 14.78 5.93 -8.28
C SER A 62 14.11 7.01 -7.43
N ARG A 63 14.89 8.06 -7.12
CA ARG A 63 14.41 9.25 -6.41
C ARG A 63 14.19 10.43 -7.37
N GLU A 64 14.04 10.12 -8.64
CA GLU A 64 13.67 11.10 -9.65
C GLU A 64 12.18 11.45 -9.55
N GLY A 65 11.88 12.70 -9.77
CA GLY A 65 10.52 13.18 -9.77
C GLY A 65 10.23 14.24 -8.70
N PHE A 66 9.06 14.84 -8.85
CA PHE A 66 8.66 16.04 -8.10
C PHE A 66 8.69 15.84 -6.58
N ALA A 67 8.27 14.68 -6.08
CA ALA A 67 8.19 14.40 -4.65
C ALA A 67 9.55 14.37 -3.93
N PHE A 68 10.65 14.29 -4.68
CA PHE A 68 11.99 14.17 -4.14
C PHE A 68 12.88 15.38 -4.42
N ILE A 69 12.32 16.44 -5.00
CA ILE A 69 13.06 17.67 -5.29
C ILE A 69 13.52 18.31 -3.97
N ASN A 70 14.72 18.88 -3.97
CA ASN A 70 15.32 19.60 -2.85
C ASN A 70 15.70 18.76 -1.61
N GLY A 71 15.92 17.46 -1.77
CA GLY A 71 16.41 16.61 -0.67
C GLY A 71 15.41 16.41 0.47
N TRP A 72 14.14 16.56 0.22
CA TRP A 72 13.08 16.25 1.18
C TRP A 72 13.21 14.82 1.68
N PRO A 73 12.91 14.56 2.95
CA PRO A 73 12.88 13.21 3.48
C PRO A 73 11.94 12.36 2.66
N ALA A 74 12.17 11.05 2.59
CA ALA A 74 11.33 10.13 1.83
C ALA A 74 9.87 10.30 2.21
N PRO A 75 9.00 10.77 1.30
CA PRO A 75 7.59 10.96 1.60
C PRO A 75 6.87 9.61 1.69
N GLY A 76 5.68 9.64 2.31
CA GLY A 76 4.80 8.49 2.40
C GLY A 76 5.33 7.41 3.35
N ALA A 77 4.99 6.16 3.02
CA ALA A 77 5.23 5.01 3.87
C ALA A 77 6.58 4.33 3.65
N TYR A 78 7.39 4.81 2.69
CA TYR A 78 8.63 4.16 2.29
C TYR A 78 9.87 4.96 2.69
N ASN A 79 10.95 4.26 2.98
CA ASN A 79 12.29 4.79 3.15
C ASN A 79 12.91 5.17 1.81
N SER A 80 14.07 5.85 1.87
CA SER A 80 14.81 6.24 0.68
C SER A 80 15.37 5.06 -0.14
N ASP A 81 15.49 3.90 0.46
CA ASP A 81 15.96 2.67 -0.17
C ASP A 81 14.81 1.81 -0.73
N GLY A 82 13.57 2.28 -0.68
CA GLY A 82 12.39 1.58 -1.18
C GLY A 82 11.73 0.64 -0.17
N THR A 83 12.30 0.43 1.01
CA THR A 83 11.68 -0.39 2.05
C THR A 83 10.59 0.34 2.80
N LEU A 84 9.63 -0.38 3.38
CA LEU A 84 8.62 0.21 4.26
C LEU A 84 9.26 0.82 5.51
N LYS A 85 8.82 2.00 5.89
CA LYS A 85 9.19 2.61 7.17
C LYS A 85 8.74 1.75 8.34
N SER A 86 9.52 1.76 9.41
CA SER A 86 9.14 1.07 10.65
C SER A 86 7.78 1.55 11.16
N GLY A 87 6.91 0.63 11.52
CA GLY A 87 5.56 0.93 12.01
C GLY A 87 4.57 1.38 10.94
N ALA A 88 4.94 1.31 9.66
CA ALA A 88 4.02 1.66 8.58
C ALA A 88 2.77 0.75 8.60
N LYS A 89 1.60 1.37 8.53
CA LYS A 89 0.32 0.68 8.35
C LYS A 89 0.11 0.42 6.86
N VAL A 90 -0.27 -0.82 6.49
CA VAL A 90 -0.55 -1.20 5.11
C VAL A 90 -1.98 -1.68 5.00
N PHE A 91 -2.74 -1.09 4.07
CA PHE A 91 -4.12 -1.47 3.80
C PHE A 91 -4.30 -1.84 2.33
N TYR A 92 -4.93 -2.98 2.09
CA TYR A 92 -5.34 -3.42 0.76
C TYR A 92 -6.76 -2.96 0.49
N VAL A 93 -6.92 -2.10 -0.52
CA VAL A 93 -8.16 -1.42 -0.84
C VAL A 93 -8.74 -1.97 -2.12
N THR A 94 -9.91 -2.56 -2.03
CA THR A 94 -10.74 -3.03 -3.15
C THR A 94 -12.08 -2.30 -3.13
N LYS A 95 -12.88 -2.42 -4.18
CA LYS A 95 -14.27 -1.90 -4.18
C LYS A 95 -15.10 -2.40 -2.99
N ASN A 96 -14.79 -3.60 -2.47
CA ASN A 96 -15.54 -4.19 -1.35
C ASN A 96 -15.03 -3.73 0.02
N THR A 97 -13.79 -3.23 0.09
CA THR A 97 -13.16 -2.86 1.36
C THR A 97 -12.98 -1.36 1.54
N ALA A 98 -13.07 -0.56 0.47
CA ALA A 98 -12.83 0.88 0.51
C ALA A 98 -13.67 1.62 1.56
N LYS A 99 -14.92 1.18 1.81
CA LYS A 99 -15.82 1.73 2.85
C LYS A 99 -15.59 1.17 4.24
N THR A 100 -14.96 -0.01 4.35
CA THR A 100 -14.98 -0.81 5.58
C THR A 100 -13.62 -0.98 6.24
N ILE A 101 -12.52 -0.66 5.56
CA ILE A 101 -11.20 -0.65 6.19
C ILE A 101 -11.24 0.25 7.42
N THR A 102 -10.65 -0.22 8.52
CA THR A 102 -10.74 0.48 9.80
C THR A 102 -9.38 0.61 10.44
N THR A 103 -9.08 1.78 10.98
CA THR A 103 -7.87 2.01 11.78
C THR A 103 -8.12 3.11 12.81
N THR A 104 -7.28 3.14 13.82
CA THR A 104 -7.24 4.26 14.77
C THR A 104 -6.27 5.33 14.27
N VAL A 105 -6.66 6.59 14.42
CA VAL A 105 -5.88 7.76 14.00
C VAL A 105 -5.86 8.77 15.15
N LYS A 106 -4.70 9.32 15.44
CA LYS A 106 -4.55 10.43 16.39
C LYS A 106 -5.11 11.70 15.74
N THR A 107 -6.14 12.29 16.33
CA THR A 107 -6.88 13.42 15.75
C THR A 107 -6.74 14.73 16.53
N GLY A 108 -5.89 14.76 17.56
CA GLY A 108 -5.64 15.93 18.40
C GLY A 108 -4.29 15.87 19.11
N SER A 109 -3.94 16.93 19.80
CA SER A 109 -2.62 17.09 20.46
C SER A 109 -2.41 16.16 21.66
N LYS A 110 -3.47 15.77 22.35
CA LYS A 110 -3.39 14.85 23.50
C LYS A 110 -3.29 13.40 23.00
N ASP A 111 -2.56 12.55 23.72
CA ASP A 111 -2.43 11.12 23.36
C ASP A 111 -3.75 10.36 23.46
N SER A 112 -4.68 10.83 24.28
CA SER A 112 -6.04 10.29 24.37
C SER A 112 -6.94 10.65 23.18
N ASN A 113 -6.54 11.58 22.32
CA ASN A 113 -7.32 12.01 21.17
C ASN A 113 -7.15 11.03 20.00
N ILE A 114 -7.62 9.81 20.19
CA ILE A 114 -7.61 8.74 19.20
C ILE A 114 -9.02 8.51 18.71
N THR A 115 -9.19 8.47 17.40
CA THR A 115 -10.48 8.23 16.73
C THR A 115 -10.39 6.96 15.90
N THR A 116 -11.35 6.05 16.04
CA THR A 116 -11.50 4.94 15.11
C THR A 116 -12.17 5.46 13.84
N CYS A 117 -11.49 5.30 12.71
CA CYS A 117 -11.94 5.73 11.40
C CYS A 117 -12.27 4.51 10.56
N ALA A 118 -13.38 4.55 9.84
CA ALA A 118 -13.80 3.52 8.90
C ALA A 118 -14.00 4.14 7.51
N GLY A 119 -13.46 3.48 6.47
CA GLY A 119 -13.45 3.97 5.11
C GLY A 119 -12.22 4.83 4.79
N ILE A 120 -11.79 4.74 3.53
CA ILE A 120 -10.52 5.33 3.10
C ILE A 120 -10.53 6.86 3.21
N GLN A 121 -11.61 7.55 2.79
CA GLN A 121 -11.66 9.00 2.85
C GLN A 121 -11.71 9.50 4.30
N THR A 122 -12.47 8.85 5.17
CA THR A 122 -12.51 9.16 6.61
C THR A 122 -11.14 9.03 7.26
N ILE A 123 -10.39 7.97 6.92
CA ILE A 123 -9.02 7.78 7.42
C ILE A 123 -8.11 8.89 6.93
N VAL A 124 -8.15 9.21 5.63
CA VAL A 124 -7.34 10.28 5.03
C VAL A 124 -7.68 11.63 5.65
N ASP A 125 -8.96 11.94 5.85
CA ASP A 125 -9.41 13.20 6.49
C ASP A 125 -8.93 13.32 7.94
N ALA A 126 -8.85 12.20 8.65
CA ALA A 126 -8.28 12.18 9.99
C ALA A 126 -6.77 12.45 9.98
N TYR A 127 -6.03 11.84 9.06
CA TYR A 127 -4.58 12.07 8.88
C TYR A 127 -4.26 13.52 8.51
N GLN A 128 -5.09 14.16 7.68
CA GLN A 128 -4.91 15.55 7.26
C GLN A 128 -4.94 16.54 8.43
N LYS A 129 -5.47 16.15 9.59
CA LYS A 129 -5.37 16.98 10.81
C LYS A 129 -3.94 17.14 11.31
N GLY A 130 -3.01 16.29 10.85
CA GLY A 130 -1.57 16.37 11.09
C GLY A 130 -1.13 16.05 12.52
N TYR A 131 -1.93 15.29 13.27
CA TYR A 131 -1.55 14.82 14.61
C TYR A 131 -1.02 13.38 14.59
N ASP A 132 -1.43 12.58 13.62
CA ASP A 132 -0.90 11.23 13.36
C ASP A 132 0.13 11.30 12.24
N THR A 133 1.36 10.97 12.56
CA THR A 133 2.48 10.93 11.60
C THR A 133 2.92 9.49 11.29
N THR A 134 2.15 8.50 11.75
CA THR A 134 2.43 7.10 11.44
C THR A 134 2.36 6.90 9.92
N PRO A 135 3.41 6.35 9.28
CA PRO A 135 3.37 6.09 7.85
C PRO A 135 2.23 5.13 7.47
N ILE A 136 1.54 5.42 6.38
CA ILE A 136 0.41 4.62 5.92
C ILE A 136 0.46 4.42 4.39
N ALA A 137 0.30 3.19 3.94
CA ALA A 137 0.21 2.83 2.54
C ALA A 137 -1.16 2.22 2.24
N PHE A 138 -1.83 2.79 1.24
CA PHE A 138 -3.06 2.23 0.67
C PHE A 138 -2.71 1.57 -0.67
N ARG A 139 -2.85 0.26 -0.74
CA ARG A 139 -2.61 -0.58 -1.91
C ARG A 139 -3.93 -0.87 -2.62
N PHE A 140 -4.13 -0.19 -3.74
CA PHE A 140 -5.36 -0.30 -4.54
C PHE A 140 -5.31 -1.52 -5.44
N ILE A 141 -6.40 -2.29 -5.45
CA ILE A 141 -6.56 -3.52 -6.22
C ILE A 141 -7.85 -3.45 -7.03
N GLY A 142 -7.73 -3.59 -8.35
CA GLY A 142 -8.84 -3.55 -9.28
C GLY A 142 -9.45 -2.17 -9.45
N LEU A 143 -10.63 -2.12 -10.04
CA LEU A 143 -11.38 -0.88 -10.28
C LEU A 143 -12.14 -0.47 -9.02
N ILE A 144 -11.90 0.74 -8.57
CA ILE A 144 -12.60 1.41 -7.46
C ILE A 144 -13.18 2.71 -8.00
N THR A 145 -14.47 2.92 -7.82
CA THR A 145 -15.19 4.11 -8.26
C THR A 145 -15.52 5.01 -7.08
N VAL A 146 -16.01 6.21 -7.34
CA VAL A 146 -16.48 7.13 -6.28
C VAL A 146 -17.62 6.52 -5.46
N ASP A 147 -18.43 5.65 -6.07
CA ASP A 147 -19.53 4.96 -5.38
C ASP A 147 -19.04 3.91 -4.37
N ASP A 148 -17.80 3.48 -4.51
CA ASP A 148 -17.15 2.54 -3.60
C ASP A 148 -16.49 3.23 -2.41
N LEU A 149 -16.36 4.55 -2.41
CA LEU A 149 -15.79 5.31 -1.30
C LEU A 149 -16.82 5.53 -0.18
N ASP A 150 -16.34 5.65 1.05
CA ASP A 150 -17.18 5.91 2.22
C ASP A 150 -17.86 7.29 2.15
N HIS A 151 -17.16 8.29 1.65
CA HIS A 151 -17.73 9.58 1.24
C HIS A 151 -16.77 10.33 0.31
N ILE A 152 -17.27 11.36 -0.32
CA ILE A 152 -16.52 12.34 -1.11
C ILE A 152 -16.89 13.74 -0.63
N SER A 153 -15.90 14.63 -0.51
CA SER A 153 -16.13 15.97 0.02
C SER A 153 -16.86 16.89 -0.95
N SER A 154 -16.81 16.59 -2.25
CA SER A 154 -17.64 17.21 -3.26
C SER A 154 -17.84 16.27 -4.45
N SER A 155 -18.97 16.40 -5.15
CA SER A 155 -19.26 15.59 -6.34
C SER A 155 -18.31 15.87 -7.52
N ALA A 156 -17.54 16.94 -7.44
CA ALA A 156 -16.58 17.33 -8.48
C ALA A 156 -15.20 16.68 -8.28
N GLU A 157 -14.94 16.09 -7.13
CA GLU A 157 -13.62 15.61 -6.72
C GLU A 157 -13.76 14.17 -6.21
N GLY A 158 -12.85 13.28 -6.58
CA GLY A 158 -12.80 11.91 -6.07
C GLY A 158 -12.17 11.86 -4.67
N LEU A 159 -11.36 10.84 -4.44
CA LEU A 159 -10.57 10.70 -3.22
C LEU A 159 -9.66 11.93 -3.05
N GLN A 160 -9.74 12.59 -1.91
CA GLN A 160 -9.01 13.83 -1.65
C GLN A 160 -7.94 13.64 -0.58
N VAL A 161 -6.75 14.17 -0.86
CA VAL A 161 -5.67 14.32 0.10
C VAL A 161 -5.36 15.81 0.24
N LYS A 162 -5.76 16.40 1.35
CA LYS A 162 -5.52 17.84 1.65
C LYS A 162 -4.69 17.97 2.91
N GLY A 163 -3.53 18.60 2.82
CA GLY A 163 -2.75 18.95 4.00
C GLY A 163 -3.38 20.11 4.73
N LYS A 164 -3.84 19.90 5.96
CA LYS A 164 -4.32 20.98 6.85
C LYS A 164 -3.23 21.49 7.80
N LYS A 165 -2.23 20.66 8.03
CA LYS A 165 -1.01 21.00 8.76
C LYS A 165 0.19 20.60 7.93
N ALA A 166 1.28 21.32 8.09
CA ALA A 166 2.54 21.00 7.43
C ALA A 166 2.88 19.52 7.63
N ASP A 167 3.28 18.88 6.55
CA ASP A 167 3.82 17.54 6.48
C ASP A 167 2.83 16.37 6.78
N SER A 168 1.54 16.64 6.97
CA SER A 168 0.57 15.56 7.25
C SER A 168 0.42 14.58 6.10
N GLU A 169 0.46 15.06 4.86
CA GLU A 169 0.36 14.26 3.64
C GLU A 169 1.65 13.49 3.33
N LEU A 170 2.78 13.91 3.87
CA LEU A 170 4.06 13.25 3.64
C LEU A 170 4.14 11.83 4.22
N ASN A 171 3.17 11.45 5.03
CA ASN A 171 3.12 10.12 5.64
C ASN A 171 2.18 9.15 4.90
N ILE A 172 1.54 9.58 3.81
CA ILE A 172 0.54 8.82 3.07
C ILE A 172 1.12 8.38 1.72
N THR A 173 0.99 7.09 1.41
CA THR A 173 1.29 6.52 0.09
C THR A 173 0.04 5.90 -0.50
N PHE A 174 -0.23 6.20 -1.76
CA PHE A 174 -1.18 5.48 -2.60
C PHE A 174 -0.42 4.73 -3.68
N GLU A 175 -0.64 3.43 -3.78
CA GLU A 175 0.01 2.59 -4.78
C GLU A 175 -0.98 1.59 -5.37
N GLY A 176 -0.84 1.32 -6.69
CA GLY A 176 -1.63 0.32 -7.39
C GLY A 176 -0.95 -1.04 -7.37
N ILE A 177 -1.73 -2.10 -7.19
CA ILE A 177 -1.29 -3.49 -7.26
C ILE A 177 -1.97 -4.18 -8.44
N GLY A 178 -1.17 -4.73 -9.33
CA GLY A 178 -1.65 -5.39 -10.55
C GLY A 178 -1.83 -4.43 -11.73
N ASP A 179 -2.35 -4.97 -12.83
CA ASP A 179 -2.52 -4.24 -14.10
C ASP A 179 -3.82 -3.44 -14.16
N ASP A 180 -4.75 -3.74 -13.26
CA ASP A 180 -6.13 -3.21 -13.24
C ASP A 180 -6.39 -2.21 -12.12
N ALA A 181 -5.37 -1.84 -11.35
CA ALA A 181 -5.51 -0.88 -10.25
C ALA A 181 -5.93 0.50 -10.77
N THR A 182 -7.18 0.86 -10.55
CA THR A 182 -7.77 2.08 -11.10
C THR A 182 -8.67 2.76 -10.07
N LEU A 183 -8.47 4.07 -9.88
CA LEU A 183 -9.43 4.93 -9.20
C LEU A 183 -10.18 5.73 -10.27
N LEU A 184 -11.48 5.46 -10.40
CA LEU A 184 -12.34 6.10 -11.38
C LEU A 184 -13.36 7.00 -10.67
N ARG A 185 -13.46 8.19 -11.22
CA ARG A 185 -14.49 9.16 -10.86
C ARG A 185 -15.73 8.99 -11.74
#